data_079e457cf325982c4679a1d778dc97c4
#
_entry.id   079e457cf325982c4679a1d778dc97c4
#
_cell.length_a   1.000
_cell.length_b   1.000
_cell.length_c   1.000
_cell.angle_alpha   90.00
_cell.angle_beta   90.00
_cell.angle_gamma   90.00
#
_symmetry.space_group_name_H-M   'P 1'
#
loop_
_entity.id
_entity.type
_entity.pdbx_description
1 polymer ?
#
loop_
_entity_poly.entity_id
_entity_poly.type
_entity_poly.pdbx_seq_one_letter_code
_entity_poly.pdbx_strand_id
1 'polypeptide(L)'
;MKRSLLSILRLGLGTTTTADEKSQKLLHLSIDQWREMMALAEQQGVLAIVVDGLQVLMESHKGEIVAQNENPENWQLWLLENIGQLTQYEMMNHQQKKVIADLSEKWAAESIQMMVFKGQANAAFFPKPEHRAVGDIDCWLFGDAEKGDEIARAHGAEVSFDWYRHSKIAYKDETIENHRVMSHTRGSKAKQAMENDLRFMVNGEW
;
A
#
# COMPACT_ATOMS: atom_id res chain seq x y z
N MET A 1 17.92 13.41 9.84
CA MET A 1 16.68 12.67 9.70
C MET A 1 16.59 11.75 8.47
N LYS A 2 16.69 12.21 7.19
CA LYS A 2 16.55 11.36 5.97
C LYS A 2 17.40 10.07 5.96
N ARG A 3 18.66 10.13 6.42
CA ARG A 3 19.53 8.94 6.48
C ARG A 3 19.06 7.93 7.54
N SER A 4 18.56 8.41 8.67
CA SER A 4 17.99 7.56 9.73
C SER A 4 16.71 6.87 9.24
N LEU A 5 15.84 7.60 8.53
CA LEU A 5 14.65 7.02 7.90
C LEU A 5 15.00 5.90 6.92
N LEU A 6 16.01 6.08 6.06
CA LEU A 6 16.44 5.02 5.15
C LEU A 6 17.02 3.79 5.89
N SER A 7 17.68 3.99 7.03
CA SER A 7 18.21 2.88 7.82
C SER A 7 17.10 2.07 8.47
N ILE A 8 16.12 2.72 9.10
CA ILE A 8 15.00 2.04 9.73
C ILE A 8 14.10 1.34 8.71
N LEU A 9 13.88 1.94 7.53
CA LEU A 9 13.15 1.30 6.44
C LEU A 9 13.82 0.01 5.97
N ARG A 10 15.14 -0.01 5.87
CA ARG A 10 15.89 -1.23 5.53
C ARG A 10 15.71 -2.33 6.55
N LEU A 11 15.65 -1.99 7.84
CA LEU A 11 15.34 -2.95 8.92
C LEU A 11 13.91 -3.49 8.76
N GLY A 12 12.92 -2.62 8.60
CA GLY A 12 11.52 -3.02 8.42
C GLY A 12 11.27 -3.84 7.16
N LEU A 13 12.06 -3.62 6.10
CA LEU A 13 12.03 -4.43 4.88
C LEU A 13 12.89 -5.69 4.95
N GLY A 14 13.57 -5.96 6.06
CA GLY A 14 14.45 -7.13 6.22
C GLY A 14 15.69 -7.11 5.31
N THR A 15 16.09 -5.95 4.78
CA THR A 15 17.22 -5.81 3.85
C THR A 15 18.55 -5.49 4.55
N THR A 16 18.53 -5.36 5.86
CA THR A 16 19.71 -5.17 6.74
C THR A 16 19.44 -5.77 8.11
N THR A 17 20.44 -5.76 8.98
CA THR A 17 20.34 -6.25 10.37
C THR A 17 20.60 -5.14 11.37
N THR A 18 20.27 -5.38 12.64
CA THR A 18 20.56 -4.46 13.76
C THR A 18 22.06 -4.27 14.00
N ALA A 19 22.91 -5.20 13.55
CA ALA A 19 24.37 -5.11 13.67
C ALA A 19 25.01 -4.13 12.65
N ASP A 20 24.27 -3.68 11.62
CA ASP A 20 24.79 -2.69 10.67
C ASP A 20 25.08 -1.35 11.37
N GLU A 21 26.21 -0.72 11.06
CA GLU A 21 26.65 0.54 11.67
C GLU A 21 25.60 1.67 11.58
N LYS A 22 24.84 1.72 10.48
CA LYS A 22 23.80 2.72 10.29
C LYS A 22 22.56 2.44 11.14
N SER A 23 22.26 1.17 11.39
CA SER A 23 21.19 0.74 12.30
C SER A 23 21.55 1.04 13.74
N GLN A 24 22.81 0.83 14.14
CA GLN A 24 23.30 1.16 15.48
C GLN A 24 23.15 2.66 15.82
N LYS A 25 23.28 3.55 14.85
CA LYS A 25 23.05 5.00 15.05
C LYS A 25 21.61 5.35 15.43
N LEU A 26 20.65 4.49 15.12
CA LEU A 26 19.24 4.70 15.51
C LEU A 26 19.01 4.54 17.01
N LEU A 27 19.85 3.75 17.70
CA LEU A 27 19.76 3.52 19.14
C LEU A 27 19.95 4.80 19.97
N HIS A 28 20.61 5.80 19.39
CA HIS A 28 20.94 7.06 20.05
C HIS A 28 19.98 8.21 19.70
N LEU A 29 18.87 7.92 19.02
CA LEU A 29 17.87 8.93 18.70
C LEU A 29 17.03 9.28 19.94
N SER A 30 16.84 10.59 20.20
CA SER A 30 15.89 11.07 21.19
C SER A 30 14.45 10.82 20.76
N ILE A 31 13.51 10.86 21.70
CA ILE A 31 12.08 10.70 21.39
C ILE A 31 11.59 11.76 20.40
N ASP A 32 12.09 12.98 20.45
CA ASP A 32 11.72 14.04 19.51
C ASP A 32 12.23 13.74 18.09
N GLN A 33 13.43 13.17 17.98
CA GLN A 33 13.96 12.71 16.70
C GLN A 33 13.16 11.52 16.14
N TRP A 34 12.69 10.62 17.01
CA TRP A 34 11.78 9.55 16.61
C TRP A 34 10.43 10.11 16.12
N ARG A 35 9.85 11.07 16.83
CA ARG A 35 8.60 11.74 16.43
C ARG A 35 8.74 12.44 15.07
N GLU A 36 9.83 13.19 14.87
CA GLU A 36 10.12 13.83 13.59
C GLU A 36 10.24 12.80 12.45
N MET A 37 10.89 11.66 12.73
CA MET A 37 11.05 10.58 11.75
C MET A 37 9.71 9.92 11.42
N MET A 38 8.83 9.67 12.40
CA MET A 38 7.50 9.11 12.18
C MET A 38 6.62 10.05 11.36
N ALA A 39 6.63 11.35 11.68
CA ALA A 39 5.89 12.35 10.89
C ALA A 39 6.37 12.39 9.43
N LEU A 40 7.69 12.29 9.20
CA LEU A 40 8.24 12.19 7.85
C LEU A 40 7.82 10.87 7.16
N ALA A 41 7.82 9.76 7.89
CA ALA A 41 7.41 8.46 7.38
C ALA A 41 5.93 8.44 6.98
N GLU A 42 5.07 9.07 7.77
CA GLU A 42 3.65 9.23 7.47
C GLU A 42 3.44 10.02 6.17
N GLN A 43 4.10 11.19 6.05
CA GLN A 43 4.05 12.00 4.81
C GLN A 43 4.51 11.24 3.56
N GLN A 44 5.41 10.26 3.72
CA GLN A 44 5.92 9.44 2.63
C GLN A 44 5.14 8.12 2.44
N GLY A 45 4.11 7.85 3.23
CA GLY A 45 3.33 6.62 3.17
C GLY A 45 4.12 5.35 3.55
N VAL A 46 5.12 5.48 4.44
CA VAL A 46 5.99 4.36 4.85
C VAL A 46 6.02 4.15 6.37
N LEU A 47 5.06 4.74 7.08
CA LEU A 47 5.00 4.71 8.54
C LEU A 47 5.01 3.27 9.09
N ALA A 48 4.16 2.40 8.57
CA ALA A 48 4.06 1.03 9.07
C ALA A 48 5.38 0.24 8.92
N ILE A 49 6.12 0.46 7.82
CA ILE A 49 7.44 -0.15 7.60
C ILE A 49 8.47 0.38 8.61
N VAL A 50 8.37 1.67 8.98
CA VAL A 50 9.24 2.26 10.01
C VAL A 50 8.93 1.66 11.38
N VAL A 51 7.65 1.43 11.70
CA VAL A 51 7.24 0.73 12.92
C VAL A 51 7.76 -0.70 12.94
N ASP A 52 7.72 -1.43 11.82
CA ASP A 52 8.34 -2.76 11.71
C ASP A 52 9.84 -2.71 12.01
N GLY A 53 10.55 -1.75 11.42
CA GLY A 53 11.97 -1.56 11.70
C GLY A 53 12.27 -1.22 13.16
N LEU A 54 11.39 -0.42 13.79
CA LEU A 54 11.48 -0.13 15.22
C LEU A 54 11.25 -1.38 16.07
N GLN A 55 10.29 -2.24 15.72
CA GLN A 55 10.08 -3.52 16.40
C GLN A 55 11.35 -4.39 16.35
N VAL A 56 11.97 -4.52 15.18
CA VAL A 56 13.24 -5.27 15.03
C VAL A 56 14.35 -4.70 15.93
N LEU A 57 14.47 -3.37 16.01
CA LEU A 57 15.42 -2.73 16.94
C LEU A 57 15.07 -3.02 18.40
N MET A 58 13.80 -2.91 18.77
CA MET A 58 13.34 -3.13 20.14
C MET A 58 13.53 -4.57 20.62
N GLU A 59 13.41 -5.56 19.75
CA GLU A 59 13.65 -6.97 20.08
C GLU A 59 15.08 -7.21 20.58
N SER A 60 16.06 -6.50 20.00
CA SER A 60 17.48 -6.71 20.29
C SER A 60 18.07 -5.68 21.26
N HIS A 61 17.55 -4.45 21.27
CA HIS A 61 18.19 -3.29 21.91
C HIS A 61 17.24 -2.44 22.78
N LYS A 62 16.14 -3.03 23.29
CA LYS A 62 15.13 -2.30 24.07
C LYS A 62 15.71 -1.47 25.20
N GLY A 63 16.63 -2.05 25.98
CA GLY A 63 17.26 -1.38 27.12
C GLY A 63 18.05 -0.13 26.72
N GLU A 64 18.77 -0.20 25.61
CA GLU A 64 19.58 0.91 25.10
C GLU A 64 18.71 2.07 24.60
N ILE A 65 17.66 1.77 23.85
CA ILE A 65 16.73 2.77 23.28
C ILE A 65 15.99 3.49 24.40
N VAL A 66 15.48 2.75 25.39
CA VAL A 66 14.73 3.32 26.52
C VAL A 66 15.64 4.16 27.42
N ALA A 67 16.91 3.75 27.63
CA ALA A 67 17.86 4.47 28.45
C ALA A 67 18.23 5.86 27.88
N GLN A 68 18.09 6.08 26.58
CA GLN A 68 18.30 7.38 25.93
C GLN A 68 17.18 8.39 26.19
N ASN A 69 16.06 7.95 26.77
CA ASN A 69 14.87 8.78 26.97
C ASN A 69 14.66 9.01 28.48
N GLU A 70 14.67 10.26 28.89
CA GLU A 70 14.56 10.67 30.29
C GLU A 70 13.25 10.28 30.99
N ASN A 71 12.20 9.94 30.21
CA ASN A 71 10.91 9.51 30.72
C ASN A 71 10.40 8.24 30.02
N PRO A 72 10.57 7.05 30.68
CA PRO A 72 10.10 5.76 30.14
C PRO A 72 8.57 5.70 29.87
N GLU A 73 7.75 6.43 30.66
CA GLU A 73 6.28 6.44 30.47
C GLU A 73 5.90 7.12 29.15
N ASN A 74 6.53 8.23 28.81
CA ASN A 74 6.33 8.92 27.54
C ASN A 74 6.71 8.04 26.34
N TRP A 75 7.78 7.23 26.48
CA TRP A 75 8.19 6.28 25.46
C TRP A 75 7.15 5.18 25.26
N GLN A 76 6.60 4.62 26.33
CA GLN A 76 5.58 3.58 26.27
C GLN A 76 4.29 4.09 25.61
N LEU A 77 3.81 5.27 26.02
CA LEU A 77 2.64 5.89 25.38
C LEU A 77 2.85 6.14 23.91
N TRP A 78 3.99 6.69 23.55
CA TRP A 78 4.35 6.93 22.15
C TRP A 78 4.42 5.62 21.30
N LEU A 79 4.94 4.53 21.87
CA LEU A 79 4.91 3.22 21.21
C LEU A 79 3.48 2.71 21.01
N LEU A 80 2.62 2.85 22.01
CA LEU A 80 1.20 2.45 21.90
C LEU A 80 0.47 3.24 20.82
N GLU A 81 0.72 4.54 20.70
CA GLU A 81 0.18 5.38 19.61
C GLU A 81 0.58 4.85 18.23
N ASN A 82 1.85 4.53 18.05
CA ASN A 82 2.35 4.00 16.77
C ASN A 82 1.79 2.60 16.44
N ILE A 83 1.62 1.73 17.45
CA ILE A 83 0.97 0.42 17.28
C ILE A 83 -0.52 0.61 16.90
N GLY A 84 -1.20 1.58 17.50
CA GLY A 84 -2.57 1.92 17.14
C GLY A 84 -2.71 2.37 15.69
N GLN A 85 -1.78 3.19 15.20
CA GLN A 85 -1.72 3.59 13.79
C GLN A 85 -1.47 2.38 12.87
N LEU A 86 -0.57 1.46 13.26
CA LEU A 86 -0.31 0.24 12.51
C LEU A 86 -1.57 -0.60 12.33
N THR A 87 -2.34 -0.79 13.41
CA THR A 87 -3.62 -1.50 13.37
C THR A 87 -4.60 -0.86 12.38
N GLN A 88 -4.62 0.48 12.28
CA GLN A 88 -5.45 1.16 11.28
C GLN A 88 -5.02 0.81 9.85
N TYR A 89 -3.71 0.79 9.55
CA TYR A 89 -3.20 0.36 8.24
C TYR A 89 -3.65 -1.06 7.90
N GLU A 90 -3.53 -2.00 8.83
CA GLU A 90 -3.97 -3.38 8.66
C GLU A 90 -5.47 -3.48 8.38
N MET A 91 -6.29 -2.74 9.15
CA MET A 91 -7.75 -2.70 8.96
C MET A 91 -8.13 -2.13 7.59
N MET A 92 -7.51 -1.03 7.15
CA MET A 92 -7.75 -0.43 5.84
C MET A 92 -7.36 -1.40 4.71
N ASN A 93 -6.18 -2.03 4.80
CA ASN A 93 -5.75 -3.05 3.82
C ASN A 93 -6.71 -4.24 3.76
N HIS A 94 -7.20 -4.70 4.92
CA HIS A 94 -8.17 -5.78 4.99
C HIS A 94 -9.51 -5.40 4.36
N GLN A 95 -9.98 -4.17 4.59
CA GLN A 95 -11.20 -3.64 3.96
C GLN A 95 -11.05 -3.57 2.44
N GLN A 96 -9.93 -3.05 1.92
CA GLN A 96 -9.68 -3.03 0.48
C GLN A 96 -9.70 -4.43 -0.14
N LYS A 97 -9.05 -5.40 0.49
CA LYS A 97 -9.06 -6.81 0.02
C LYS A 97 -10.48 -7.37 -0.07
N LYS A 98 -11.35 -7.06 0.91
CA LYS A 98 -12.77 -7.47 0.87
C LYS A 98 -13.52 -6.83 -0.28
N VAL A 99 -13.31 -5.53 -0.52
CA VAL A 99 -13.97 -4.82 -1.63
C VAL A 99 -13.49 -5.33 -2.98
N ILE A 100 -12.20 -5.59 -3.14
CA ILE A 100 -11.63 -6.20 -4.33
C ILE A 100 -12.27 -7.57 -4.60
N ALA A 101 -12.34 -8.44 -3.60
CA ALA A 101 -12.93 -9.77 -3.73
C ALA A 101 -14.42 -9.68 -4.14
N ASP A 102 -15.19 -8.85 -3.44
CA ASP A 102 -16.62 -8.70 -3.67
C ASP A 102 -16.95 -8.16 -5.09
N LEU A 103 -16.21 -7.14 -5.57
CA LEU A 103 -16.37 -6.64 -6.94
C LEU A 103 -15.89 -7.66 -7.98
N SER A 104 -14.78 -8.34 -7.71
CA SER A 104 -14.25 -9.38 -8.59
C SER A 104 -15.27 -10.51 -8.82
N GLU A 105 -15.95 -10.96 -7.76
CA GLU A 105 -17.02 -11.96 -7.85
C GLU A 105 -18.19 -11.48 -8.71
N LYS A 106 -18.63 -10.23 -8.55
CA LYS A 106 -19.72 -9.64 -9.34
C LYS A 106 -19.39 -9.53 -10.83
N TRP A 107 -18.17 -9.09 -11.13
CA TRP A 107 -17.68 -9.01 -12.50
C TRP A 107 -17.49 -10.40 -13.12
N ALA A 108 -16.94 -11.35 -12.34
CA ALA A 108 -16.75 -12.73 -12.80
C ALA A 108 -18.08 -13.44 -13.12
N ALA A 109 -19.16 -13.16 -12.39
CA ALA A 109 -20.51 -13.67 -12.67
C ALA A 109 -21.01 -13.27 -14.07
N GLU A 110 -20.54 -12.13 -14.59
CA GLU A 110 -20.82 -11.62 -15.93
C GLU A 110 -19.69 -11.92 -16.95
N SER A 111 -18.79 -12.86 -16.60
CA SER A 111 -17.64 -13.26 -17.41
C SER A 111 -16.62 -12.15 -17.65
N ILE A 112 -16.55 -11.16 -16.76
CA ILE A 112 -15.53 -10.09 -16.80
C ILE A 112 -14.41 -10.45 -15.83
N GLN A 113 -13.18 -10.45 -16.35
CA GLN A 113 -11.99 -10.64 -15.55
C GLN A 113 -11.48 -9.30 -15.01
N MET A 114 -10.91 -9.31 -13.80
CA MET A 114 -10.32 -8.15 -13.18
C MET A 114 -8.84 -8.39 -12.89
N MET A 115 -8.02 -7.42 -13.24
CA MET A 115 -6.64 -7.32 -12.78
C MET A 115 -6.50 -6.10 -11.89
N VAL A 116 -6.06 -6.31 -10.65
CA VAL A 116 -5.60 -5.22 -9.77
C VAL A 116 -4.13 -4.95 -10.06
N PHE A 117 -3.77 -3.68 -10.18
CA PHE A 117 -2.39 -3.28 -10.39
C PHE A 117 -2.02 -2.10 -9.48
N LYS A 118 -0.71 -1.77 -9.34
CA LYS A 118 -0.20 -0.82 -8.34
C LYS A 118 -0.59 -1.23 -6.90
N GLY A 119 -1.18 -0.36 -6.12
CA GLY A 119 -1.68 -0.48 -4.75
C GLY A 119 -1.52 -1.85 -4.12
N GLN A 120 -2.61 -2.59 -4.02
CA GLN A 120 -2.66 -3.92 -3.41
C GLN A 120 -1.80 -4.97 -4.15
N ALA A 121 -1.64 -4.85 -5.47
CA ALA A 121 -0.74 -5.75 -6.21
C ALA A 121 0.72 -5.56 -5.79
N ASN A 122 1.17 -4.33 -5.59
CA ASN A 122 2.52 -4.05 -5.12
C ASN A 122 2.72 -4.44 -3.65
N ALA A 123 1.66 -4.45 -2.84
CA ALA A 123 1.74 -4.88 -1.44
C ALA A 123 2.24 -6.33 -1.31
N ALA A 124 1.97 -7.20 -2.27
CA ALA A 124 2.43 -8.59 -2.28
C ALA A 124 3.97 -8.73 -2.24
N PHE A 125 4.72 -7.70 -2.59
CA PHE A 125 6.19 -7.67 -2.53
C PHE A 125 6.75 -7.16 -1.20
N PHE A 126 5.89 -6.73 -0.28
CA PHE A 126 6.30 -6.28 1.05
C PHE A 126 6.39 -7.46 2.01
N PRO A 127 7.31 -7.47 2.98
CA PRO A 127 7.40 -8.53 4.01
C PRO A 127 6.08 -8.73 4.75
N LYS A 128 5.36 -7.63 5.00
CA LYS A 128 4.00 -7.61 5.53
C LYS A 128 3.14 -6.79 4.57
N PRO A 129 2.37 -7.43 3.67
CA PRO A 129 1.56 -6.75 2.66
C PRO A 129 0.60 -5.69 3.22
N GLU A 130 0.04 -5.94 4.40
CA GLU A 130 -0.89 -5.07 5.12
C GLU A 130 -0.24 -3.79 5.67
N HIS A 131 1.08 -3.71 5.69
CA HIS A 131 1.83 -2.55 6.14
C HIS A 131 2.20 -1.57 5.01
N ARG A 132 1.82 -1.89 3.77
CA ARG A 132 1.87 -0.90 2.70
C ARG A 132 0.74 0.11 2.88
N ALA A 133 1.07 1.40 2.79
CA ALA A 133 0.04 2.45 2.82
C ALA A 133 -1.00 2.22 1.72
N VAL A 134 -2.27 2.30 2.09
CA VAL A 134 -3.40 2.19 1.16
C VAL A 134 -3.66 3.52 0.47
N GLY A 135 -4.16 3.44 -0.75
CA GLY A 135 -4.68 4.53 -1.56
C GLY A 135 -5.92 4.03 -2.28
N ASP A 136 -6.20 4.53 -3.46
CA ASP A 136 -7.22 4.00 -4.37
C ASP A 136 -6.88 2.59 -4.87
N ILE A 137 -7.91 1.87 -5.30
CA ILE A 137 -7.79 0.55 -5.91
C ILE A 137 -7.75 0.73 -7.42
N ASP A 138 -6.57 0.55 -8.02
CA ASP A 138 -6.44 0.56 -9.47
C ASP A 138 -6.78 -0.81 -10.06
N CYS A 139 -7.76 -0.90 -10.95
CA CYS A 139 -8.09 -2.13 -11.64
C CYS A 139 -8.24 -1.94 -13.15
N TRP A 140 -8.08 -3.03 -13.89
CA TRP A 140 -8.29 -3.10 -15.32
C TRP A 140 -9.15 -4.32 -15.66
N LEU A 141 -10.21 -4.09 -16.44
CA LEU A 141 -11.16 -5.11 -16.85
C LEU A 141 -10.96 -5.56 -18.30
N PHE A 142 -9.74 -5.50 -18.81
CA PHE A 142 -9.31 -5.98 -20.12
C PHE A 142 -10.13 -5.44 -21.32
N GLY A 143 -10.73 -4.28 -21.18
CA GLY A 143 -11.52 -3.61 -22.21
C GLY A 143 -13.01 -3.51 -21.89
N ASP A 144 -13.48 -4.20 -20.85
CA ASP A 144 -14.88 -4.20 -20.43
C ASP A 144 -15.19 -3.11 -19.39
N ALA A 145 -14.45 -2.00 -19.40
CA ALA A 145 -14.57 -0.96 -18.37
C ALA A 145 -15.98 -0.39 -18.27
N GLU A 146 -16.66 -0.12 -19.42
CA GLU A 146 -18.02 0.40 -19.45
C GLU A 146 -19.03 -0.60 -18.85
N LYS A 147 -18.95 -1.86 -19.26
CA LYS A 147 -19.79 -2.93 -18.72
C LYS A 147 -19.51 -3.13 -17.22
N GLY A 148 -18.26 -3.06 -16.80
CA GLY A 148 -17.88 -3.09 -15.40
C GLY A 148 -18.47 -1.97 -14.58
N ASP A 149 -18.49 -0.76 -15.11
CA ASP A 149 -19.15 0.41 -14.49
C ASP A 149 -20.66 0.20 -14.31
N GLU A 150 -21.34 -0.38 -15.31
CA GLU A 150 -22.78 -0.68 -15.26
C GLU A 150 -23.08 -1.72 -14.17
N ILE A 151 -22.30 -2.78 -14.10
CA ILE A 151 -22.43 -3.82 -13.06
C ILE A 151 -22.20 -3.23 -11.67
N ALA A 152 -21.17 -2.41 -11.49
CA ALA A 152 -20.91 -1.74 -10.22
C ALA A 152 -22.10 -0.89 -9.77
N ARG A 153 -22.70 -0.09 -10.69
CA ARG A 153 -23.92 0.69 -10.40
C ARG A 153 -25.09 -0.19 -10.00
N ALA A 154 -25.31 -1.30 -10.71
CA ALA A 154 -26.38 -2.25 -10.39
C ALA A 154 -26.23 -2.86 -8.99
N HIS A 155 -25.02 -2.88 -8.44
CA HIS A 155 -24.71 -3.34 -7.09
C HIS A 155 -24.55 -2.20 -6.07
N GLY A 156 -25.03 -1.00 -6.39
CA GLY A 156 -25.12 0.12 -5.45
C GLY A 156 -23.87 0.99 -5.35
N ALA A 157 -22.93 0.88 -6.31
CA ALA A 157 -21.82 1.78 -6.39
C ALA A 157 -22.19 3.12 -7.05
N GLU A 158 -21.57 4.20 -6.60
CA GLU A 158 -21.60 5.46 -7.31
C GLU A 158 -20.43 5.48 -8.32
N VAL A 159 -20.76 5.74 -9.60
CA VAL A 159 -19.75 5.75 -10.66
C VAL A 159 -19.72 7.11 -11.33
N SER A 160 -18.58 7.78 -11.24
CA SER A 160 -18.29 9.04 -11.91
C SER A 160 -17.23 8.85 -12.99
N PHE A 161 -17.36 9.62 -14.06
CA PHE A 161 -16.38 9.63 -15.13
C PHE A 161 -15.44 10.83 -14.90
N ASP A 162 -14.22 10.54 -14.46
CA ASP A 162 -13.30 11.60 -14.10
C ASP A 162 -12.41 12.03 -15.29
N TRP A 163 -12.05 11.06 -16.14
CA TRP A 163 -11.25 11.34 -17.33
C TRP A 163 -11.29 10.17 -18.32
N TYR A 164 -10.82 10.39 -19.55
CA TYR A 164 -10.80 9.37 -20.61
C TYR A 164 -10.05 8.07 -20.25
N ARG A 165 -9.30 8.04 -19.17
CA ARG A 165 -8.45 6.91 -18.74
C ARG A 165 -9.15 5.95 -17.80
N HIS A 166 -9.95 6.44 -16.91
CA HIS A 166 -10.63 5.65 -15.88
C HIS A 166 -11.94 6.29 -15.47
N SER A 167 -12.82 5.49 -14.97
CA SER A 167 -13.94 5.90 -14.13
C SER A 167 -13.58 5.73 -12.68
N LYS A 168 -14.17 6.53 -11.81
CA LYS A 168 -14.09 6.37 -10.35
C LYS A 168 -15.36 5.73 -9.85
N ILE A 169 -15.20 4.60 -9.18
CA ILE A 169 -16.26 3.82 -8.56
C ILE A 169 -16.13 3.97 -7.05
N ALA A 170 -17.10 4.65 -6.41
CA ALA A 170 -17.19 4.69 -4.95
C ALA A 170 -18.05 3.51 -4.49
N TYR A 171 -17.47 2.58 -3.74
CA TYR A 171 -18.13 1.36 -3.30
C TYR A 171 -17.64 0.91 -1.93
N LYS A 172 -18.57 0.76 -0.94
CA LYS A 172 -18.29 0.32 0.42
C LYS A 172 -17.12 1.10 1.07
N ASP A 173 -17.20 2.43 1.00
CA ASP A 173 -16.20 3.38 1.54
C ASP A 173 -14.81 3.34 0.87
N GLU A 174 -14.68 2.63 -0.25
CA GLU A 174 -13.45 2.59 -1.04
C GLU A 174 -13.62 3.29 -2.40
N THR A 175 -12.52 3.81 -2.91
CA THR A 175 -12.44 4.38 -4.26
C THR A 175 -11.69 3.43 -5.18
N ILE A 176 -12.35 3.04 -6.27
CA ILE A 176 -11.79 2.17 -7.29
C ILE A 176 -11.63 2.97 -8.59
N GLU A 177 -10.43 2.99 -9.14
CA GLU A 177 -10.15 3.50 -10.47
C GLU A 177 -10.24 2.35 -11.48
N ASN A 178 -11.36 2.29 -12.23
CA ASN A 178 -11.56 1.31 -13.29
C ASN A 178 -10.94 1.84 -14.59
N HIS A 179 -9.76 1.37 -14.90
CA HIS A 179 -8.97 1.85 -16.01
C HIS A 179 -9.45 1.30 -17.36
N ARG A 180 -9.63 2.20 -18.34
CA ARG A 180 -9.95 1.85 -19.74
C ARG A 180 -8.70 1.40 -20.48
N VAL A 181 -7.55 1.93 -20.09
CA VAL A 181 -6.23 1.62 -20.64
C VAL A 181 -5.24 1.43 -19.50
N MET A 182 -4.48 0.36 -19.54
CA MET A 182 -3.50 0.04 -18.51
C MET A 182 -2.30 1.00 -18.54
N SER A 183 -1.90 1.44 -19.72
CA SER A 183 -0.75 2.31 -19.90
C SER A 183 -1.09 3.56 -20.70
N HIS A 184 -0.30 4.62 -20.51
CA HIS A 184 -0.45 5.83 -21.30
C HIS A 184 0.05 5.59 -22.74
N THR A 185 -0.87 5.19 -23.63
CA THR A 185 -0.54 4.75 -24.99
C THR A 185 -0.48 5.86 -26.03
N ARG A 186 -0.81 7.13 -25.67
CA ARG A 186 -0.89 8.23 -26.64
C ARG A 186 0.36 8.28 -27.54
N GLY A 187 0.19 7.88 -28.81
CA GLY A 187 1.20 7.96 -29.84
C GLY A 187 2.27 6.88 -29.84
N SER A 188 2.22 5.88 -28.96
CA SER A 188 3.21 4.79 -28.91
C SER A 188 2.63 3.47 -29.39
N LYS A 189 3.03 3.03 -30.61
CA LYS A 189 2.67 1.70 -31.14
C LYS A 189 3.12 0.55 -30.25
N ALA A 190 4.29 0.70 -29.59
CA ALA A 190 4.83 -0.32 -28.69
C ALA A 190 3.94 -0.52 -27.44
N LYS A 191 3.44 0.56 -26.84
CA LYS A 191 2.54 0.46 -25.68
C LYS A 191 1.19 -0.13 -26.07
N GLN A 192 0.68 0.19 -27.25
CA GLN A 192 -0.57 -0.38 -27.76
C GLN A 192 -0.43 -1.87 -28.07
N ALA A 193 0.73 -2.29 -28.60
CA ALA A 193 1.05 -3.71 -28.77
C ALA A 193 1.07 -4.43 -27.41
N MET A 194 1.75 -3.87 -26.41
CA MET A 194 1.78 -4.43 -25.05
C MET A 194 0.38 -4.59 -24.45
N GLU A 195 -0.51 -3.62 -24.60
CA GLU A 195 -1.91 -3.75 -24.12
C GLU A 195 -2.66 -4.87 -24.84
N ASN A 196 -2.46 -5.00 -26.16
CA ASN A 196 -3.07 -6.09 -26.93
C ASN A 196 -2.51 -7.45 -26.51
N ASP A 197 -1.19 -7.55 -26.28
CA ASP A 197 -0.55 -8.77 -25.78
C ASP A 197 -1.08 -9.19 -24.40
N LEU A 198 -1.25 -8.23 -23.48
CA LEU A 198 -1.82 -8.50 -22.16
C LEU A 198 -3.29 -9.00 -22.24
N ARG A 199 -4.11 -8.41 -23.12
CA ARG A 199 -5.48 -8.90 -23.37
C ARG A 199 -5.47 -10.33 -23.92
N PHE A 200 -4.56 -10.59 -24.83
CA PHE A 200 -4.39 -11.91 -25.45
C PHE A 200 -3.97 -12.98 -24.44
N MET A 201 -3.00 -12.65 -23.56
CA MET A 201 -2.52 -13.55 -22.50
C MET A 201 -3.64 -13.97 -21.53
N VAL A 202 -4.58 -13.09 -21.26
CA VAL A 202 -5.70 -13.37 -20.32
C VAL A 202 -6.79 -14.21 -20.96
N ASN A 203 -7.04 -14.03 -22.25
CA ASN A 203 -8.08 -14.80 -22.98
C ASN A 203 -7.65 -16.24 -23.29
N GLY A 204 -6.42 -16.65 -22.92
CA GLY A 204 -5.95 -18.03 -23.09
C GLY A 204 -5.66 -18.43 -24.53
N GLU A 205 -5.58 -17.49 -25.42
CA GLU A 205 -5.18 -17.71 -26.83
C GLU A 205 -3.65 -17.58 -26.92
N TRP A 206 -2.94 -18.70 -26.67
CA TRP A 206 -1.48 -18.83 -26.84
C TRP A 206 -1.15 -19.41 -28.22
#